data_5d018725eb56d27c700135f034a5af74
#
_entry.id   5d018725eb56d27c700135f034a5af74
#
_cell.length_a   1.000
_cell.length_b   1.000
_cell.length_c   1.000
_cell.angle_alpha   90.00
_cell.angle_beta   90.00
_cell.angle_gamma   90.00
#
_symmetry.space_group_name_H-M   'P 1'
#
loop_
_entity.id
_entity.type
_entity.pdbx_description
1 polymer ?
#
loop_
_entity_poly.entity_id
_entity_poly.type
_entity_poly.pdbx_seq_one_letter_code
_entity_poly.pdbx_strand_id
1 'polypeptide(L)'
;TMGRTFSFASNFMPILGEDTEFAVKWANLSDAQVNEGIRDPIIAYEYMNRYYVVEGNKRVSVLKYYKADSIVANVTRKIPKYSEDEAVKVYYEYMKFNEVTGLFNIEFSKLGLAQELLELTGCTTRWDDDTRLEFNSLLLHFTRAYEFRGGQKLPITVGDALTAFINIYGYKETLAMSDAELNTNIVKCWNEFVVLTEKQSVGLVMNPTTVQEKKSLFSYLLPTSNRKFTAAFLYPKSPETSDWIYAHELGRNYLE
;
A
#
# COMPACT_ATOMS: atom_id res chain seq x y z
N THR A 1 -0.57 15.91 0.62
CA THR A 1 -0.18 17.29 1.03
C THR A 1 -1.10 17.76 2.13
N MET A 2 -0.57 18.07 3.29
CA MET A 2 -1.35 18.63 4.41
C MET A 2 -1.68 20.12 4.22
N GLY A 3 -1.13 20.75 3.19
CA GLY A 3 -1.40 22.14 2.85
C GLY A 3 -2.34 22.25 1.65
N ARG A 4 -3.21 23.24 1.68
CA ARG A 4 -4.00 23.61 0.48
C ARG A 4 -3.09 24.34 -0.49
N THR A 5 -3.08 23.90 -1.75
CA THR A 5 -2.47 24.63 -2.85
C THR A 5 -3.55 25.00 -3.85
N PHE A 6 -3.49 26.23 -4.36
CA PHE A 6 -4.40 26.68 -5.42
C PHE A 6 -3.91 26.33 -6.83
N SER A 7 -2.72 25.70 -6.91
CA SER A 7 -2.08 25.42 -8.19
C SER A 7 -2.19 23.96 -8.63
N PHE A 8 -2.42 23.05 -7.66
CA PHE A 8 -2.44 21.61 -7.91
C PHE A 8 -3.61 20.91 -7.24
N ALA A 9 -4.17 19.94 -7.92
CA ALA A 9 -5.07 18.96 -7.33
C ALA A 9 -4.31 17.99 -6.41
N SER A 10 -5.02 17.15 -5.65
CA SER A 10 -4.43 16.18 -4.72
C SER A 10 -3.51 15.16 -5.42
N ASN A 11 -3.74 14.89 -6.69
CA ASN A 11 -2.91 14.03 -7.54
C ASN A 11 -1.71 14.76 -8.18
N PHE A 12 -1.46 16.01 -7.82
CA PHE A 12 -0.46 16.92 -8.38
C PHE A 12 -0.75 17.42 -9.81
N MET A 13 -1.91 17.14 -10.38
CA MET A 13 -2.25 17.73 -11.67
C MET A 13 -2.55 19.23 -11.54
N PRO A 14 -2.16 20.06 -12.54
CA PRO A 14 -2.46 21.49 -12.55
C PRO A 14 -3.95 21.77 -12.50
N ILE A 15 -4.35 22.82 -11.79
CA ILE A 15 -5.73 23.35 -11.75
C ILE A 15 -5.82 24.80 -12.21
N LEU A 16 -4.70 25.44 -12.48
CA LEU A 16 -4.65 26.81 -13.03
C LEU A 16 -4.79 26.78 -14.56
N GLY A 17 -5.46 27.79 -15.09
CA GLY A 17 -5.68 27.94 -16.53
C GLY A 17 -4.40 28.13 -17.34
N GLU A 18 -4.54 27.95 -18.65
CA GLU A 18 -3.43 27.95 -19.63
C GLU A 18 -2.74 29.31 -19.78
N ASP A 19 -3.47 30.41 -19.53
CA ASP A 19 -2.96 31.79 -19.67
C ASP A 19 -2.19 32.29 -18.43
N THR A 20 -1.66 31.40 -17.62
CA THR A 20 -0.94 31.75 -16.39
C THR A 20 0.55 31.57 -16.51
N GLU A 21 1.34 32.37 -15.77
CA GLU A 21 2.79 32.16 -15.62
C GLU A 21 3.11 30.74 -15.12
N PHE A 22 2.19 30.17 -14.34
CA PHE A 22 2.29 28.79 -13.89
C PHE A 22 2.30 27.82 -15.07
N ALA A 23 1.36 27.97 -16.02
CA ALA A 23 1.25 27.10 -17.19
C ALA A 23 2.52 27.18 -18.08
N VAL A 24 3.05 28.38 -18.29
CA VAL A 24 4.31 28.58 -19.03
C VAL A 24 5.47 27.81 -18.36
N LYS A 25 5.61 27.94 -17.04
CA LYS A 25 6.66 27.24 -16.29
C LYS A 25 6.45 25.71 -16.27
N TRP A 26 5.19 25.27 -16.28
CA TRP A 26 4.88 23.85 -16.35
C TRP A 26 5.20 23.27 -17.73
N ALA A 27 4.83 23.99 -18.80
CA ALA A 27 5.13 23.61 -20.18
C ALA A 27 6.65 23.52 -20.43
N ASN A 28 7.43 24.51 -19.98
CA ASN A 28 8.90 24.48 -20.11
C ASN A 28 9.51 23.25 -19.38
N LEU A 29 8.99 22.88 -18.22
CA LEU A 29 9.43 21.66 -17.53
C LEU A 29 8.99 20.38 -18.26
N SER A 30 7.82 20.41 -18.90
CA SER A 30 7.33 19.31 -19.73
C SER A 30 8.24 19.08 -20.93
N ASP A 31 8.64 20.16 -21.60
CA ASP A 31 9.59 20.11 -22.73
C ASP A 31 10.96 19.60 -22.28
N ALA A 32 11.46 20.07 -21.14
CA ALA A 32 12.70 19.56 -20.55
C ALA A 32 12.62 18.05 -20.24
N GLN A 33 11.48 17.59 -19.71
CA GLN A 33 11.27 16.16 -19.44
C GLN A 33 11.34 15.32 -20.72
N VAL A 34 10.74 15.79 -21.82
CA VAL A 34 10.74 15.08 -23.11
C VAL A 34 12.13 15.06 -23.76
N ASN A 35 12.86 16.17 -23.68
CA ASN A 35 14.14 16.34 -24.40
C ASN A 35 15.33 15.71 -23.66
N GLU A 36 15.40 15.86 -22.34
CA GLU A 36 16.59 15.48 -21.55
C GLU A 36 16.30 14.77 -20.22
N GLY A 37 15.04 14.76 -19.80
CA GLY A 37 14.61 14.24 -18.51
C GLY A 37 14.91 15.18 -17.35
N ILE A 38 13.96 15.27 -16.41
CA ILE A 38 14.13 16.06 -15.18
C ILE A 38 14.97 15.26 -14.19
N ARG A 39 16.17 15.74 -13.88
CA ARG A 39 17.11 15.10 -12.94
C ARG A 39 17.27 15.85 -11.63
N ASP A 40 16.87 17.12 -11.58
CA ASP A 40 16.99 17.94 -10.38
C ASP A 40 16.17 17.35 -9.24
N PRO A 41 16.77 17.11 -8.05
CA PRO A 41 16.06 16.54 -6.93
C PRO A 41 14.99 17.51 -6.42
N ILE A 42 13.85 16.96 -6.00
CA ILE A 42 12.86 17.70 -5.20
C ILE A 42 13.27 17.71 -3.74
N ILE A 43 12.67 18.59 -2.93
CA ILE A 43 12.82 18.56 -1.47
C ILE A 43 11.52 18.02 -0.85
N ALA A 44 11.65 17.02 -0.01
CA ALA A 44 10.51 16.41 0.65
C ALA A 44 10.80 16.08 2.12
N TYR A 45 9.76 16.09 2.94
CA TYR A 45 9.79 15.44 4.24
C TYR A 45 9.17 14.04 4.13
N GLU A 46 9.77 13.08 4.81
CA GLU A 46 9.16 11.80 5.10
C GLU A 46 8.62 11.84 6.54
N TYR A 47 7.37 11.40 6.72
CA TYR A 47 6.72 11.23 8.01
C TYR A 47 5.79 10.02 7.95
N MET A 48 6.06 9.00 8.73
CA MET A 48 5.29 7.76 8.80
C MET A 48 5.03 7.15 7.41
N ASN A 49 6.10 6.93 6.65
CA ASN A 49 6.10 6.39 5.28
C ASN A 49 5.31 7.22 4.25
N ARG A 50 4.99 8.48 4.58
CA ARG A 50 4.36 9.42 3.67
C ARG A 50 5.35 10.53 3.31
N TYR A 51 5.38 10.87 2.02
CA TYR A 51 6.26 11.91 1.49
C TYR A 51 5.48 13.20 1.24
N TYR A 52 5.98 14.29 1.81
CA TYR A 52 5.37 15.62 1.72
C TYR A 52 6.34 16.53 0.96
N VAL A 53 5.96 16.89 -0.26
CA VAL A 53 6.79 17.74 -1.13
C VAL A 53 6.82 19.16 -0.56
N VAL A 54 8.02 19.65 -0.27
CA VAL A 54 8.29 21.01 0.21
C VAL A 54 8.59 21.91 -1.00
N GLU A 55 9.49 21.43 -1.88
CA GLU A 55 9.89 22.13 -3.08
C GLU A 55 9.92 21.19 -4.29
N GLY A 56 9.58 21.71 -5.47
CA GLY A 56 9.58 20.95 -6.72
C GLY A 56 8.20 20.39 -7.09
N ASN A 57 7.10 20.96 -6.58
CA ASN A 57 5.73 20.50 -6.90
C ASN A 57 5.45 20.45 -8.41
N LYS A 58 5.99 21.39 -9.23
CA LYS A 58 5.85 21.36 -10.68
C LYS A 58 6.60 20.18 -11.31
N ARG A 59 7.82 19.88 -10.81
CA ARG A 59 8.59 18.69 -11.23
C ARG A 59 7.83 17.40 -10.93
N VAL A 60 7.27 17.28 -9.73
CA VAL A 60 6.41 16.14 -9.37
C VAL A 60 5.20 16.05 -10.30
N SER A 61 4.55 17.17 -10.60
CA SER A 61 3.40 17.24 -11.51
C SER A 61 3.75 16.70 -12.90
N VAL A 62 4.81 17.21 -13.50
CA VAL A 62 5.25 16.80 -14.85
C VAL A 62 5.65 15.32 -14.85
N LEU A 63 6.47 14.88 -13.90
CA LEU A 63 6.89 13.47 -13.82
C LEU A 63 5.71 12.53 -13.64
N LYS A 64 4.72 12.87 -12.82
CA LYS A 64 3.47 12.09 -12.69
C LYS A 64 2.63 12.10 -13.97
N TYR A 65 2.58 13.21 -14.68
CA TYR A 65 1.87 13.29 -15.97
C TYR A 65 2.47 12.32 -16.99
N TYR A 66 3.80 12.23 -17.05
CA TYR A 66 4.53 11.29 -17.91
C TYR A 66 4.64 9.87 -17.32
N LYS A 67 3.99 9.60 -16.19
CA LYS A 67 4.01 8.29 -15.51
C LYS A 67 5.43 7.80 -15.20
N ALA A 68 6.30 8.70 -14.78
CA ALA A 68 7.64 8.34 -14.34
C ALA A 68 7.56 7.41 -13.11
N ASP A 69 8.35 6.34 -13.14
CA ASP A 69 8.36 5.32 -12.07
C ASP A 69 8.96 5.86 -10.76
N SER A 70 9.85 6.85 -10.85
CA SER A 70 10.55 7.41 -9.70
C SER A 70 10.83 8.89 -9.84
N ILE A 71 11.08 9.55 -8.72
CA ILE A 71 11.43 10.96 -8.62
C ILE A 71 12.63 11.08 -7.69
N VAL A 72 13.72 11.72 -8.17
CA VAL A 72 14.88 12.00 -7.32
C VAL A 72 14.51 13.05 -6.28
N ALA A 73 14.82 12.79 -5.01
CA ALA A 73 14.46 13.67 -3.91
C ALA A 73 15.53 13.73 -2.83
N ASN A 74 15.73 14.92 -2.25
CA ASN A 74 16.40 15.10 -0.97
C ASN A 74 15.34 14.99 0.12
N VAL A 75 15.38 13.90 0.88
CA VAL A 75 14.37 13.59 1.88
C VAL A 75 14.90 13.82 3.29
N THR A 76 14.17 14.61 4.07
CA THR A 76 14.41 14.74 5.51
C THR A 76 13.35 13.96 6.27
N ARG A 77 13.75 12.92 7.00
CA ARG A 77 12.85 12.13 7.83
C ARG A 77 12.45 12.90 9.09
N LYS A 78 11.17 12.98 9.35
CA LYS A 78 10.57 13.52 10.57
C LYS A 78 10.03 12.36 11.39
N ILE A 79 10.73 12.05 12.49
CA ILE A 79 10.34 10.93 13.35
C ILE A 79 9.23 11.40 14.30
N PRO A 80 8.06 10.71 14.36
CA PRO A 80 7.02 11.01 15.33
C PRO A 80 7.53 10.78 16.76
N LYS A 81 6.98 11.49 17.72
CA LYS A 81 7.21 11.15 19.13
C LYS A 81 6.63 9.76 19.39
N TYR A 82 7.40 8.91 20.07
CA TYR A 82 6.92 7.58 20.45
C TYR A 82 5.64 7.66 21.28
N SER A 83 4.68 6.82 20.95
CA SER A 83 3.40 6.68 21.66
C SER A 83 2.91 5.24 21.58
N GLU A 84 1.85 4.93 22.34
CA GLU A 84 1.21 3.62 22.33
C GLU A 84 0.29 3.40 21.09
N ASP A 85 0.17 4.39 20.23
CA ASP A 85 -0.53 4.28 18.96
C ASP A 85 0.10 3.18 18.08
N GLU A 86 -0.72 2.27 17.58
CA GLU A 86 -0.26 1.11 16.82
C GLU A 86 0.49 1.54 15.54
N ALA A 87 0.01 2.55 14.84
CA ALA A 87 0.68 3.06 13.64
C ALA A 87 2.08 3.63 13.94
N VAL A 88 2.25 4.26 15.12
CA VAL A 88 3.57 4.75 15.56
C VAL A 88 4.49 3.57 15.88
N LYS A 89 3.99 2.54 16.56
CA LYS A 89 4.79 1.33 16.88
C LYS A 89 5.23 0.61 15.59
N VAL A 90 4.32 0.41 14.64
CA VAL A 90 4.63 -0.18 13.32
C VAL A 90 5.69 0.65 12.60
N TYR A 91 5.59 1.98 12.63
CA TYR A 91 6.59 2.84 12.01
C TYR A 91 7.96 2.74 12.69
N TYR A 92 8.02 2.64 14.03
CA TYR A 92 9.29 2.43 14.74
C TYR A 92 9.92 1.06 14.44
N GLU A 93 9.11 0.02 14.26
CA GLU A 93 9.59 -1.29 13.81
C GLU A 93 10.10 -1.22 12.37
N TYR A 94 9.37 -0.55 11.48
CA TYR A 94 9.80 -0.29 10.11
C TYR A 94 11.15 0.47 10.05
N MET A 95 11.39 1.46 10.93
CA MET A 95 12.68 2.15 10.95
C MET A 95 13.84 1.20 11.26
N LYS A 96 13.66 0.27 12.20
CA LYS A 96 14.66 -0.77 12.51
C LYS A 96 14.88 -1.70 11.31
N PHE A 97 13.79 -2.12 10.68
CA PHE A 97 13.86 -2.88 9.43
C PHE A 97 14.66 -2.14 8.36
N ASN A 98 14.39 -0.85 8.16
CA ASN A 98 15.10 -0.01 7.22
C ASN A 98 16.59 0.16 7.55
N GLU A 99 16.98 0.26 8.83
CA GLU A 99 18.38 0.31 9.26
C GLU A 99 19.15 -0.94 8.85
N VAL A 100 18.52 -2.11 8.93
CA VAL A 100 19.12 -3.40 8.55
C VAL A 100 19.14 -3.59 7.04
N THR A 101 18.02 -3.36 6.38
CA THR A 101 17.83 -3.70 4.97
C THR A 101 18.22 -2.59 4.01
N GLY A 102 18.14 -1.32 4.45
CA GLY A 102 18.25 -0.15 3.56
C GLY A 102 17.06 0.03 2.60
N LEU A 103 15.94 -0.69 2.80
CA LEU A 103 14.76 -0.62 1.95
C LEU A 103 13.82 0.51 2.39
N PHE A 104 13.34 1.32 1.43
CA PHE A 104 12.41 2.44 1.65
C PHE A 104 11.07 2.28 0.92
N ASN A 105 10.93 1.21 0.15
CA ASN A 105 9.82 0.99 -0.78
C ASN A 105 8.89 -0.16 -0.37
N ILE A 106 8.91 -0.54 0.89
CA ILE A 106 8.04 -1.56 1.46
C ILE A 106 7.34 -0.99 2.70
N GLU A 107 6.07 -1.26 2.86
CA GLU A 107 5.26 -0.83 4.00
C GLU A 107 4.61 -2.03 4.67
N PHE A 108 4.40 -1.94 5.99
CA PHE A 108 3.71 -2.95 6.78
C PHE A 108 2.52 -2.32 7.49
N SER A 109 1.43 -3.08 7.62
CA SER A 109 0.22 -2.59 8.27
C SER A 109 0.13 -2.95 9.75
N LYS A 110 0.93 -3.92 10.22
CA LYS A 110 0.87 -4.45 11.58
C LYS A 110 2.25 -4.58 12.21
N LEU A 111 2.24 -4.45 13.53
CA LEU A 111 3.41 -4.74 14.36
C LEU A 111 3.80 -6.23 14.25
N GLY A 112 5.08 -6.51 14.20
CA GLY A 112 5.66 -7.85 14.08
C GLY A 112 5.97 -8.29 12.65
N LEU A 113 5.30 -7.74 11.63
CA LEU A 113 5.48 -8.21 10.24
C LEU A 113 6.84 -7.84 9.65
N ALA A 114 7.36 -6.67 9.96
CA ALA A 114 8.69 -6.27 9.49
C ALA A 114 9.78 -7.14 10.14
N GLN A 115 9.63 -7.45 11.41
CA GLN A 115 10.51 -8.36 12.13
C GLN A 115 10.40 -9.80 11.59
N GLU A 116 9.18 -10.29 11.36
CA GLU A 116 8.93 -11.61 10.77
C GLU A 116 9.61 -11.74 9.40
N LEU A 117 9.48 -10.71 8.54
CA LEU A 117 10.15 -10.72 7.24
C LEU A 117 11.67 -10.80 7.38
N LEU A 118 12.29 -10.06 8.30
CA LEU A 118 13.73 -10.18 8.57
C LEU A 118 14.12 -11.58 9.00
N GLU A 119 13.35 -12.20 9.89
CA GLU A 119 13.61 -13.56 10.36
C GLU A 119 13.50 -14.58 9.22
N LEU A 120 12.49 -14.45 8.37
CA LEU A 120 12.29 -15.31 7.20
C LEU A 120 13.41 -15.20 6.17
N THR A 121 14.04 -14.03 6.01
CA THR A 121 15.20 -13.88 5.12
C THR A 121 16.46 -14.51 5.67
N GLY A 122 16.50 -14.79 6.98
CA GLY A 122 17.67 -15.33 7.66
C GLY A 122 18.85 -14.36 7.78
N CYS A 123 18.67 -13.10 7.40
CA CYS A 123 19.72 -12.08 7.44
C CYS A 123 19.66 -11.34 8.78
N THR A 124 20.67 -11.56 9.63
CA THR A 124 20.78 -10.92 10.96
C THR A 124 21.66 -9.67 10.98
N THR A 125 22.37 -9.41 9.88
CA THR A 125 23.29 -8.27 9.74
C THR A 125 22.76 -7.31 8.68
N ARG A 126 23.36 -6.11 8.62
CA ARG A 126 23.02 -5.13 7.60
C ARG A 126 23.23 -5.74 6.21
N TRP A 127 22.23 -5.57 5.35
CA TRP A 127 22.26 -6.07 3.99
C TRP A 127 23.31 -5.34 3.14
N ASP A 128 24.06 -6.10 2.35
CA ASP A 128 24.91 -5.56 1.30
C ASP A 128 24.10 -5.12 0.08
N ASP A 129 24.77 -4.57 -0.91
CA ASP A 129 24.12 -4.04 -2.10
C ASP A 129 23.50 -5.15 -2.96
N ASP A 130 24.14 -6.33 -3.01
CA ASP A 130 23.66 -7.47 -3.79
C ASP A 130 22.38 -8.06 -3.19
N THR A 131 22.36 -8.31 -1.89
CA THR A 131 21.16 -8.77 -1.16
C THR A 131 20.01 -7.79 -1.32
N ARG A 132 20.30 -6.50 -1.25
CA ARG A 132 19.31 -5.44 -1.41
C ARG A 132 18.75 -5.39 -2.82
N LEU A 133 19.59 -5.55 -3.83
CA LEU A 133 19.20 -5.58 -5.24
C LEU A 133 18.31 -6.79 -5.54
N GLU A 134 18.72 -7.96 -5.06
CA GLU A 134 17.98 -9.22 -5.22
C GLU A 134 16.59 -9.14 -4.59
N PHE A 135 16.50 -8.65 -3.35
CA PHE A 135 15.22 -8.47 -2.69
C PHE A 135 14.33 -7.42 -3.36
N ASN A 136 14.91 -6.29 -3.82
CA ASN A 136 14.15 -5.28 -4.56
C ASN A 136 13.59 -5.84 -5.88
N SER A 137 14.35 -6.69 -6.57
CA SER A 137 13.86 -7.38 -7.76
C SER A 137 12.67 -8.27 -7.43
N LEU A 138 12.78 -9.10 -6.39
CA LEU A 138 11.68 -9.92 -5.90
C LEU A 138 10.45 -9.07 -5.54
N LEU A 139 10.64 -8.01 -4.76
CA LEU A 139 9.56 -7.11 -4.34
C LEU A 139 8.84 -6.49 -5.54
N LEU A 140 9.58 -6.08 -6.57
CA LEU A 140 9.02 -5.51 -7.80
C LEU A 140 8.18 -6.55 -8.57
N HIS A 141 8.71 -7.75 -8.78
CA HIS A 141 8.02 -8.84 -9.49
C HIS A 141 6.77 -9.28 -8.72
N PHE A 142 6.90 -9.46 -7.40
CA PHE A 142 5.77 -9.79 -6.54
C PHE A 142 4.69 -8.70 -6.57
N THR A 143 5.08 -7.43 -6.43
CA THR A 143 4.14 -6.30 -6.45
C THR A 143 3.33 -6.28 -7.74
N ARG A 144 3.99 -6.42 -8.90
CA ARG A 144 3.32 -6.45 -10.21
C ARG A 144 2.32 -7.59 -10.31
N ALA A 145 2.72 -8.78 -9.91
CA ALA A 145 1.86 -9.97 -9.95
C ALA A 145 0.68 -9.87 -8.97
N TYR A 146 0.92 -9.35 -7.76
CA TYR A 146 -0.08 -9.14 -6.74
C TYR A 146 -1.11 -8.07 -7.15
N GLU A 147 -0.65 -6.93 -7.68
CA GLU A 147 -1.51 -5.84 -8.16
C GLU A 147 -2.30 -6.25 -9.41
N PHE A 148 -1.68 -6.97 -10.34
CA PHE A 148 -2.36 -7.50 -11.52
C PHE A 148 -3.56 -8.38 -11.14
N ARG A 149 -3.45 -9.11 -10.03
CA ARG A 149 -4.53 -9.93 -9.47
C ARG A 149 -5.59 -9.13 -8.71
N GLY A 150 -5.35 -7.86 -8.46
CA GLY A 150 -6.26 -6.99 -7.71
C GLY A 150 -5.85 -6.78 -6.24
N GLY A 151 -4.60 -7.06 -5.88
CA GLY A 151 -4.07 -6.91 -4.53
C GLY A 151 -4.21 -5.51 -3.97
N GLN A 152 -4.14 -4.48 -4.82
CA GLN A 152 -4.37 -3.08 -4.43
C GLN A 152 -5.79 -2.81 -3.90
N LYS A 153 -6.74 -3.74 -4.04
CA LYS A 153 -8.10 -3.64 -3.48
C LYS A 153 -8.20 -4.26 -2.09
N LEU A 154 -7.20 -5.01 -1.67
CA LEU A 154 -7.15 -5.59 -0.33
C LEU A 154 -6.63 -4.53 0.67
N PRO A 155 -7.17 -4.48 1.89
CA PRO A 155 -6.75 -3.52 2.92
C PRO A 155 -5.45 -3.96 3.64
N ILE A 156 -4.57 -4.68 2.97
CA ILE A 156 -3.23 -5.06 3.44
C ILE A 156 -2.17 -4.47 2.53
N THR A 157 -0.97 -4.25 3.06
CA THR A 157 0.14 -3.75 2.27
C THR A 157 0.80 -4.85 1.45
N VAL A 158 1.59 -4.46 0.46
CA VAL A 158 2.42 -5.42 -0.30
C VAL A 158 3.41 -6.13 0.61
N GLY A 159 3.95 -5.42 1.62
CA GLY A 159 4.84 -6.02 2.61
C GLY A 159 4.18 -7.13 3.42
N ASP A 160 2.93 -6.91 3.85
CA ASP A 160 2.15 -7.93 4.57
C ASP A 160 1.93 -9.18 3.69
N ALA A 161 1.53 -8.97 2.43
CA ALA A 161 1.27 -10.05 1.49
C ALA A 161 2.56 -10.82 1.14
N LEU A 162 3.68 -10.12 0.93
CA LEU A 162 4.98 -10.73 0.64
C LEU A 162 5.49 -11.54 1.85
N THR A 163 5.35 -11.01 3.06
CA THR A 163 5.73 -11.73 4.29
C THR A 163 4.97 -13.04 4.41
N ALA A 164 3.65 -13.01 4.22
CA ALA A 164 2.82 -14.22 4.24
C ALA A 164 3.21 -15.20 3.12
N PHE A 165 3.51 -14.71 1.93
CA PHE A 165 3.94 -15.52 0.80
C PHE A 165 5.27 -16.23 1.08
N ILE A 166 6.26 -15.48 1.57
CA ILE A 166 7.59 -16.04 1.94
C ILE A 166 7.46 -17.04 3.09
N ASN A 167 6.56 -16.79 4.05
CA ASN A 167 6.30 -17.72 5.15
C ASN A 167 5.74 -19.08 4.65
N ILE A 168 4.98 -19.08 3.56
CA ILE A 168 4.40 -20.29 2.96
C ILE A 168 5.42 -21.05 2.10
N TYR A 169 6.16 -20.33 1.26
CA TYR A 169 7.01 -20.95 0.24
C TYR A 169 8.50 -20.99 0.61
N GLY A 170 8.93 -20.22 1.60
CA GLY A 170 10.34 -20.02 1.91
C GLY A 170 10.97 -18.87 1.11
N TYR A 171 11.95 -18.20 1.70
CA TYR A 171 12.59 -17.04 1.07
C TYR A 171 13.42 -17.42 -0.16
N LYS A 172 14.28 -18.46 -0.02
CA LYS A 172 15.14 -18.92 -1.12
C LYS A 172 14.36 -19.47 -2.30
N GLU A 173 13.31 -20.21 -2.00
CA GLU A 173 12.40 -20.76 -2.99
C GLU A 173 11.66 -19.64 -3.72
N THR A 174 11.24 -18.62 -2.99
CA THR A 174 10.56 -17.44 -3.58
C THR A 174 11.48 -16.65 -4.49
N LEU A 175 12.75 -16.46 -4.11
CA LEU A 175 13.77 -15.81 -4.95
C LEU A 175 14.02 -16.56 -6.26
N ALA A 176 13.96 -17.89 -6.22
CA ALA A 176 14.21 -18.75 -7.39
C ALA A 176 13.00 -18.87 -8.33
N MET A 177 11.83 -18.36 -7.95
CA MET A 177 10.62 -18.47 -8.77
C MET A 177 10.72 -17.62 -10.03
N SER A 178 10.32 -18.20 -11.15
CA SER A 178 10.02 -17.45 -12.38
C SER A 178 8.74 -16.61 -12.21
N ASP A 179 8.54 -15.60 -13.05
CA ASP A 179 7.32 -14.78 -13.04
C ASP A 179 6.04 -15.62 -13.20
N ALA A 180 6.08 -16.68 -14.01
CA ALA A 180 4.95 -17.58 -14.22
C ALA A 180 4.62 -18.40 -12.95
N GLU A 181 5.64 -18.89 -12.25
CA GLU A 181 5.47 -19.61 -10.98
C GLU A 181 4.98 -18.66 -9.89
N LEU A 182 5.54 -17.45 -9.80
CA LEU A 182 5.13 -16.43 -8.86
C LEU A 182 3.64 -16.08 -9.04
N ASN A 183 3.21 -15.80 -10.27
CA ASN A 183 1.80 -15.54 -10.59
C ASN A 183 0.90 -16.71 -10.20
N THR A 184 1.30 -17.95 -10.52
CA THR A 184 0.54 -19.16 -10.20
C THR A 184 0.41 -19.35 -8.69
N ASN A 185 1.48 -19.14 -7.95
CA ASN A 185 1.51 -19.33 -6.51
C ASN A 185 0.79 -18.20 -5.76
N ILE A 186 0.82 -16.96 -6.25
CA ILE A 186 -0.02 -15.87 -5.74
C ILE A 186 -1.51 -16.22 -5.84
N VAL A 187 -1.94 -16.84 -6.95
CA VAL A 187 -3.33 -17.32 -7.10
C VAL A 187 -3.66 -18.36 -6.02
N LYS A 188 -2.77 -19.31 -5.75
CA LYS A 188 -2.98 -20.33 -4.71
C LYS A 188 -3.03 -19.73 -3.30
N CYS A 189 -2.21 -18.72 -3.01
CA CYS A 189 -2.18 -18.02 -1.73
C CYS A 189 -3.25 -16.95 -1.56
N TRP A 190 -4.09 -16.70 -2.57
CA TRP A 190 -5.03 -15.59 -2.54
C TRP A 190 -5.96 -15.61 -1.30
N ASN A 191 -6.41 -16.79 -0.92
CA ASN A 191 -7.25 -16.94 0.27
C ASN A 191 -6.53 -16.56 1.56
N GLU A 192 -5.23 -16.82 1.66
CA GLU A 192 -4.42 -16.39 2.82
C GLU A 192 -4.35 -14.86 2.91
N PHE A 193 -4.18 -14.18 1.78
CA PHE A 193 -4.22 -12.71 1.73
C PHE A 193 -5.58 -12.17 2.18
N VAL A 194 -6.68 -12.79 1.75
CA VAL A 194 -8.03 -12.43 2.20
C VAL A 194 -8.20 -12.66 3.70
N VAL A 195 -7.72 -13.78 4.25
CA VAL A 195 -7.77 -14.06 5.70
C VAL A 195 -6.96 -13.03 6.50
N LEU A 196 -5.84 -12.54 5.97
CA LEU A 196 -5.09 -11.45 6.60
C LEU A 196 -5.92 -10.17 6.70
N THR A 197 -6.79 -9.90 5.72
CA THR A 197 -7.69 -8.73 5.77
C THR A 197 -8.77 -8.89 6.85
N GLU A 198 -9.33 -10.07 7.02
CA GLU A 198 -10.36 -10.34 8.04
C GLU A 198 -9.82 -10.18 9.46
N LYS A 199 -8.58 -10.56 9.71
CA LYS A 199 -7.89 -10.32 10.99
C LYS A 199 -7.67 -8.82 11.28
N GLN A 200 -7.75 -7.94 10.28
CA GLN A 200 -7.72 -6.50 10.47
C GLN A 200 -9.07 -5.92 10.93
N SER A 201 -10.18 -6.58 10.59
CA SER A 201 -11.54 -6.14 10.94
C SER A 201 -12.02 -6.59 12.32
N VAL A 202 -11.27 -7.43 13.03
CA VAL A 202 -11.63 -7.93 14.37
C VAL A 202 -11.00 -7.09 15.46
N GLY A 203 -11.44 -5.84 15.56
CA GLY A 203 -11.38 -5.06 16.77
C GLY A 203 -12.69 -5.23 17.54
N LEU A 204 -12.64 -5.80 18.75
CA LEU A 204 -13.72 -5.98 19.71
C LEU A 204 -14.79 -7.05 19.40
N VAL A 205 -14.52 -8.27 19.80
CA VAL A 205 -15.56 -9.11 20.41
C VAL A 205 -15.28 -9.24 21.91
N MET A 206 -15.94 -8.41 22.70
CA MET A 206 -16.10 -8.65 24.13
C MET A 206 -17.12 -9.76 24.31
N ASN A 207 -16.66 -11.01 24.30
CA ASN A 207 -17.23 -12.10 25.10
C ASN A 207 -16.38 -13.38 24.95
N PRO A 208 -15.74 -13.87 26.02
CA PRO A 208 -14.98 -15.11 25.99
C PRO A 208 -15.83 -16.27 26.43
N THR A 209 -16.81 -16.69 25.65
CA THR A 209 -17.48 -17.96 25.87
C THR A 209 -18.04 -18.50 24.55
N THR A 210 -17.15 -19.05 23.72
CA THR A 210 -17.50 -20.19 22.87
C THR A 210 -16.21 -20.85 22.41
N VAL A 211 -16.12 -22.13 22.66
CA VAL A 211 -15.04 -23.03 22.24
C VAL A 211 -14.78 -22.88 20.74
N GLN A 212 -13.57 -22.48 20.38
CA GLN A 212 -13.13 -22.49 18.98
C GLN A 212 -12.93 -23.93 18.55
N GLU A 213 -13.85 -24.47 17.77
CA GLU A 213 -13.55 -25.62 16.93
C GLU A 213 -12.47 -25.24 15.91
N LYS A 214 -11.33 -25.92 15.96
CA LYS A 214 -10.27 -25.83 14.95
C LYS A 214 -10.85 -26.32 13.61
N LYS A 215 -11.28 -25.40 12.76
CA LYS A 215 -11.66 -25.75 11.38
C LYS A 215 -10.39 -26.12 10.60
N SER A 216 -10.36 -27.36 10.14
CA SER A 216 -9.31 -27.92 9.29
C SER A 216 -9.16 -27.08 8.00
N LEU A 217 -7.91 -26.81 7.59
CA LEU A 217 -7.54 -26.13 6.34
C LEU A 217 -8.16 -26.77 5.08
N PHE A 218 -8.63 -28.01 5.14
CA PHE A 218 -9.28 -28.73 4.05
C PHE A 218 -10.71 -28.26 3.73
N SER A 219 -11.37 -27.50 4.62
CA SER A 219 -12.75 -27.05 4.38
C SER A 219 -12.86 -25.92 3.35
N TYR A 220 -11.74 -25.31 2.94
CA TYR A 220 -11.70 -24.21 1.97
C TYR A 220 -11.46 -24.68 0.53
N LEU A 221 -11.21 -25.97 0.29
CA LEU A 221 -10.93 -26.54 -1.04
C LEU A 221 -12.18 -27.05 -1.76
N LEU A 222 -13.35 -26.97 -1.16
CA LEU A 222 -14.61 -27.36 -1.80
C LEU A 222 -15.32 -26.14 -2.39
N PRO A 223 -15.84 -26.22 -3.63
CA PRO A 223 -16.60 -25.13 -4.22
C PRO A 223 -17.86 -24.89 -3.40
N THR A 224 -17.89 -23.79 -2.66
CA THR A 224 -19.04 -23.43 -1.85
C THR A 224 -20.18 -22.94 -2.72
N SER A 225 -21.27 -23.69 -2.65
CA SER A 225 -22.60 -23.29 -3.11
C SER A 225 -22.99 -21.88 -2.63
N ASN A 226 -23.73 -21.19 -3.47
CA ASN A 226 -24.42 -19.91 -3.28
C ASN A 226 -24.67 -19.54 -1.80
N ARG A 227 -23.77 -18.76 -1.19
CA ARG A 227 -24.08 -18.07 0.07
C ARG A 227 -24.89 -16.83 -0.30
N LYS A 228 -26.17 -16.82 0.09
CA LYS A 228 -26.96 -15.59 0.09
C LYS A 228 -26.34 -14.62 1.10
N PHE A 229 -25.87 -13.49 0.62
CA PHE A 229 -25.48 -12.38 1.47
C PHE A 229 -26.73 -11.69 2.01
N THR A 230 -26.81 -11.52 3.31
CA THR A 230 -27.82 -10.68 3.93
C THR A 230 -27.13 -9.43 4.47
N ALA A 231 -27.47 -8.26 3.94
CA ALA A 231 -26.99 -6.98 4.42
C ALA A 231 -28.13 -6.23 5.11
N ALA A 232 -27.86 -5.67 6.31
CA ALA A 232 -28.80 -4.81 7.02
C ALA A 232 -28.28 -3.37 6.98
N PHE A 233 -29.11 -2.43 6.57
CA PHE A 233 -28.80 -1.01 6.52
C PHE A 233 -29.55 -0.30 7.66
N LEU A 234 -28.80 0.37 8.55
CA LEU A 234 -29.34 1.12 9.67
C LEU A 234 -29.22 2.63 9.37
N TYR A 235 -30.35 3.29 9.23
CA TYR A 235 -30.40 4.72 9.02
C TYR A 235 -30.84 5.46 10.28
N PRO A 236 -30.17 6.55 10.68
CA PRO A 236 -30.57 7.34 11.85
C PRO A 236 -31.84 8.18 11.62
N LYS A 237 -32.27 8.32 10.35
CA LYS A 237 -33.48 9.04 9.94
C LYS A 237 -34.10 8.37 8.71
N SER A 238 -35.34 8.74 8.37
CA SER A 238 -35.98 8.28 7.13
C SER A 238 -35.23 8.82 5.89
N PRO A 239 -35.08 8.01 4.82
CA PRO A 239 -34.51 8.45 3.55
C PRO A 239 -35.23 9.68 2.95
N GLU A 240 -36.52 9.87 3.25
CA GLU A 240 -37.33 10.98 2.76
C GLU A 240 -36.98 12.32 3.43
N THR A 241 -36.25 12.27 4.55
CA THR A 241 -35.96 13.49 5.35
C THR A 241 -34.50 13.93 5.28
N SER A 242 -33.65 13.23 4.50
CA SER A 242 -32.23 13.52 4.39
C SER A 242 -31.70 13.13 3.01
N ASP A 243 -31.25 14.10 2.23
CA ASP A 243 -30.65 13.90 0.89
C ASP A 243 -29.47 12.92 0.92
N TRP A 244 -28.68 12.94 2.01
CA TRP A 244 -27.55 12.02 2.19
C TRP A 244 -28.03 10.57 2.35
N ILE A 245 -29.06 10.34 3.18
CA ILE A 245 -29.62 8.99 3.41
C ILE A 245 -30.36 8.53 2.15
N TYR A 246 -31.05 9.42 1.45
CA TYR A 246 -31.70 9.12 0.18
C TYR A 246 -30.71 8.61 -0.88
N ALA A 247 -29.54 9.26 -1.01
CA ALA A 247 -28.48 8.80 -1.92
C ALA A 247 -27.96 7.39 -1.56
N HIS A 248 -27.84 7.07 -0.27
CA HIS A 248 -27.46 5.73 0.19
C HIS A 248 -28.56 4.69 -0.08
N GLU A 249 -29.83 5.06 0.08
CA GLU A 249 -30.96 4.18 -0.21
C GLU A 249 -31.07 3.86 -1.71
N LEU A 250 -30.79 4.84 -2.58
CA LEU A 250 -30.66 4.58 -4.02
C LEU A 250 -29.56 3.57 -4.34
N GLY A 251 -28.40 3.69 -3.68
CA GLY A 251 -27.31 2.72 -3.80
C GLY A 251 -27.69 1.32 -3.32
N ARG A 252 -28.43 1.22 -2.22
CA ARG A 252 -28.95 -0.07 -1.71
C ARG A 252 -29.90 -0.72 -2.72
N ASN A 253 -30.85 0.04 -3.25
CA ASN A 253 -31.82 -0.45 -4.23
C ASN A 253 -31.18 -0.91 -5.55
N TYR A 254 -30.00 -0.37 -5.89
CA TYR A 254 -29.23 -0.80 -7.06
C TYR A 254 -28.54 -2.16 -6.84
N LEU A 255 -28.31 -2.56 -5.57
CA LEU A 255 -27.67 -3.84 -5.21
C LEU A 255 -28.66 -5.02 -5.05
N GLU A 256 -29.97 -4.73 -4.95
CA GLU A 256 -31.05 -5.73 -4.97
C GLU A 256 -31.44 -6.12 -6.39
#